data_2ebb1545f6222ee8d7a1e0a9d93e23ac
#
_entry.id   2ebb1545f6222ee8d7a1e0a9d93e23ac
#
_cell.length_a   1.000
_cell.length_b   1.000
_cell.length_c   1.000
_cell.angle_alpha   90.00
_cell.angle_beta   90.00
_cell.angle_gamma   90.00
#
_symmetry.space_group_name_H-M   'P 1'
#
loop_
_entity.id
_entity.type
_entity.pdbx_description
1 polymer ?
#
loop_
_entity_poly.entity_id
_entity_poly.type
_entity_poly.pdbx_seq_one_letter_code
_entity_poly.pdbx_strand_id
1 'polypeptide(L)'
;LTIERSMEFRYKVGEWRVGPPKSKSGYRTIPLTDEAICILKAQKEKNRKIKVIDKERADTVFLCRKGQPVKNSTYDTALFKICDKAGIKRFSMHVLRYTFATRCIEGGMMPKTLQKILGHSNIGITMNLYVHITEEEKQKEIDLVAEALKAGVAI
;
A
#
# COMPACT_ATOMS: atom_id res chain seq x y z
N LEU A 1 -10.22 2.47 -6.16
CA LEU A 1 -9.04 3.23 -6.56
C LEU A 1 -8.40 2.58 -7.78
N THR A 2 -8.36 3.30 -8.92
CA THR A 2 -7.69 2.82 -10.15
C THR A 2 -6.31 3.44 -10.26
N ILE A 3 -5.31 2.61 -10.54
CA ILE A 3 -3.92 3.03 -10.71
C ILE A 3 -3.55 2.83 -12.18
N GLU A 4 -3.32 3.96 -12.88
CA GLU A 4 -3.01 3.99 -14.31
C GLU A 4 -1.71 4.74 -14.61
N ARG A 5 -1.23 5.50 -13.63
CA ARG A 5 -0.03 6.33 -13.76
C ARG A 5 0.86 6.18 -12.55
N SER A 6 2.14 6.39 -12.76
CA SER A 6 3.18 6.47 -11.74
C SER A 6 3.75 7.87 -11.70
N MET A 7 3.95 8.42 -10.52
CA MET A 7 4.56 9.73 -10.32
C MET A 7 5.79 9.62 -9.44
N GLU A 8 6.90 10.18 -9.87
CA GLU A 8 8.16 10.20 -9.12
C GLU A 8 8.82 11.58 -9.17
N PHE A 9 9.48 11.97 -8.09
CA PHE A 9 10.30 13.18 -8.08
C PHE A 9 11.74 12.84 -8.45
N ARG A 10 12.26 13.43 -9.51
CA ARG A 10 13.62 13.23 -10.02
C ARG A 10 14.57 14.22 -9.36
N TYR A 11 15.19 13.82 -8.26
CA TYR A 11 16.05 14.71 -7.44
C TYR A 11 17.21 15.37 -8.20
N LYS A 12 17.79 14.68 -9.19
CA LYS A 12 18.91 15.22 -9.98
C LYS A 12 18.50 16.38 -10.89
N VAL A 13 17.25 16.39 -11.32
CA VAL A 13 16.69 17.39 -12.26
C VAL A 13 15.80 18.38 -11.55
N GLY A 14 15.30 18.04 -10.35
CA GLY A 14 14.40 18.90 -9.59
C GLY A 14 12.93 18.85 -10.06
N GLU A 15 12.54 17.86 -10.86
CA GLU A 15 11.25 17.79 -11.52
C GLU A 15 10.44 16.57 -11.17
N TRP A 16 9.12 16.70 -11.32
CA TRP A 16 8.19 15.58 -11.26
C TRP A 16 8.05 14.92 -12.62
N ARG A 17 8.21 13.61 -12.64
CA ARG A 17 7.88 12.78 -13.81
C ARG A 17 6.58 12.03 -13.55
N VAL A 18 5.65 12.17 -14.47
CA VAL A 18 4.42 11.36 -14.53
C VAL A 18 4.49 10.49 -15.77
N GLY A 19 4.18 9.22 -15.63
CA GLY A 19 4.25 8.25 -16.72
C GLY A 19 3.47 6.98 -16.42
N PRO A 20 3.50 6.01 -17.32
CA PRO A 20 2.86 4.72 -17.10
C PRO A 20 3.54 3.98 -15.94
N PRO A 21 2.84 3.05 -15.28
CA PRO A 21 3.46 2.11 -14.35
C PRO A 21 4.60 1.32 -15.01
N LYS A 22 5.61 0.94 -14.22
CA LYS A 22 6.81 0.22 -14.71
C LYS A 22 6.51 -1.17 -15.31
N SER A 23 5.34 -1.74 -15.00
CA SER A 23 4.93 -3.08 -15.47
C SER A 23 3.42 -3.12 -15.72
N LYS A 24 2.96 -4.11 -16.49
CA LYS A 24 1.53 -4.35 -16.71
C LYS A 24 0.75 -4.57 -15.41
N SER A 25 1.34 -5.22 -14.42
CA SER A 25 0.74 -5.43 -13.10
C SER A 25 0.62 -4.15 -12.26
N GLY A 26 1.29 -3.08 -12.68
CA GLY A 26 1.13 -1.75 -12.09
C GLY A 26 -0.26 -1.16 -12.34
N TYR A 27 -0.88 -1.49 -13.48
CA TYR A 27 -2.26 -1.10 -13.79
C TYR A 27 -3.21 -1.99 -13.00
N ARG A 28 -3.99 -1.41 -12.10
CA ARG A 28 -4.88 -2.17 -11.24
C ARG A 28 -5.96 -1.31 -10.62
N THR A 29 -7.08 -1.96 -10.28
CA THR A 29 -8.14 -1.37 -9.46
C THR A 29 -8.11 -2.05 -8.09
N ILE A 30 -8.09 -1.24 -7.04
CA ILE A 30 -8.09 -1.68 -5.65
C ILE A 30 -9.42 -1.23 -5.03
N PRO A 31 -10.22 -2.13 -4.46
CA PRO A 31 -11.38 -1.74 -3.67
C PRO A 31 -10.91 -0.93 -2.45
N LEU A 32 -11.68 0.06 -2.05
CA LEU A 32 -11.40 0.86 -0.87
C LEU A 32 -12.36 0.48 0.25
N THR A 33 -11.85 0.43 1.47
CA THR A 33 -12.69 0.34 2.67
C THR A 33 -13.35 1.70 2.96
N ASP A 34 -14.40 1.70 3.77
CA ASP A 34 -15.09 2.94 4.16
C ASP A 34 -14.16 3.89 4.92
N GLU A 35 -13.26 3.36 5.75
CA GLU A 35 -12.23 4.15 6.45
C GLU A 35 -11.28 4.83 5.45
N ALA A 36 -10.82 4.10 4.43
CA ALA A 36 -9.95 4.66 3.41
C ALA A 36 -10.66 5.76 2.62
N ILE A 37 -11.95 5.59 2.31
CA ILE A 37 -12.78 6.60 1.66
C ILE A 37 -12.91 7.84 2.55
N CYS A 38 -13.16 7.66 3.84
CA CYS A 38 -13.23 8.74 4.83
C CYS A 38 -11.94 9.57 4.89
N ILE A 39 -10.78 8.88 4.96
CA ILE A 39 -9.47 9.52 4.98
C ILE A 39 -9.23 10.34 3.71
N LEU A 40 -9.56 9.80 2.53
CA LEU A 40 -9.42 10.49 1.26
C LEU A 40 -10.32 11.71 1.15
N LYS A 41 -11.58 11.62 1.63
CA LYS A 41 -12.49 12.77 1.72
C LYS A 41 -11.93 13.86 2.64
N ALA A 42 -11.45 13.50 3.83
CA ALA A 42 -10.82 14.44 4.75
C ALA A 42 -9.57 15.11 4.13
N GLN A 43 -8.77 14.36 3.37
CA GLN A 43 -7.63 14.92 2.66
C GLN A 43 -8.05 15.91 1.57
N LYS A 44 -9.12 15.62 0.83
CA LYS A 44 -9.69 16.55 -0.16
C LYS A 44 -10.10 17.87 0.47
N GLU A 45 -10.75 17.84 1.65
CA GLU A 45 -11.11 19.06 2.39
C GLU A 45 -9.88 19.85 2.89
N LYS A 46 -8.80 19.16 3.29
CA LYS A 46 -7.53 19.82 3.62
C LYS A 46 -6.93 20.52 2.41
N ASN A 47 -6.97 19.90 1.23
CA ASN A 47 -6.43 20.48 -0.01
C ASN A 47 -7.20 21.75 -0.42
N ARG A 48 -8.52 21.82 -0.20
CA ARG A 48 -9.33 23.03 -0.47
C ARG A 48 -8.87 24.29 0.28
N LYS A 49 -8.17 24.12 1.40
CA LYS A 49 -7.63 25.22 2.21
C LYS A 49 -6.28 25.74 1.70
N ILE A 50 -5.70 25.09 0.69
CA ILE A 50 -4.42 25.49 0.11
C ILE A 50 -4.68 26.65 -0.88
N LYS A 51 -4.09 27.82 -0.61
CA LYS A 51 -4.33 29.03 -1.40
C LYS A 51 -3.66 29.03 -2.78
N VAL A 52 -2.53 28.35 -2.91
CA VAL A 52 -1.77 28.26 -4.15
C VAL A 52 -1.59 26.80 -4.50
N ILE A 53 -2.15 26.38 -5.62
CA ILE A 53 -2.02 25.02 -6.15
C ILE A 53 -1.44 25.14 -7.55
N ASP A 54 -0.43 24.32 -7.83
CA ASP A 54 0.09 24.11 -9.18
C ASP A 54 -1.04 23.53 -10.05
N LYS A 55 -1.48 24.30 -11.05
CA LYS A 55 -2.63 23.93 -11.91
C LYS A 55 -2.43 22.61 -12.63
N GLU A 56 -1.20 22.27 -13.00
CA GLU A 56 -0.88 21.00 -13.67
C GLU A 56 -1.03 19.79 -12.74
N ARG A 57 -1.04 20.03 -11.41
CA ARG A 57 -1.04 18.98 -10.38
C ARG A 57 -2.16 19.14 -9.36
N ALA A 58 -3.18 19.95 -9.71
CA ALA A 58 -4.33 20.21 -8.84
C ALA A 58 -5.07 18.92 -8.42
N ASP A 59 -5.07 17.89 -9.27
CA ASP A 59 -5.69 16.58 -9.02
C ASP A 59 -4.87 15.68 -8.11
N THR A 60 -3.70 16.12 -7.63
CA THR A 60 -2.88 15.30 -6.71
C THR A 60 -3.55 15.21 -5.35
N VAL A 61 -3.72 14.01 -4.83
CA VAL A 61 -4.38 13.74 -3.55
C VAL A 61 -3.60 14.33 -2.38
N PHE A 62 -2.27 14.17 -2.36
CA PHE A 62 -1.44 14.63 -1.24
C PHE A 62 -0.58 15.82 -1.67
N LEU A 63 -1.01 17.01 -1.27
CA LEU A 63 -0.34 18.27 -1.52
C LEU A 63 0.34 18.79 -0.25
N CYS A 64 1.52 19.38 -0.41
CA CYS A 64 2.17 20.15 0.65
C CYS A 64 1.53 21.57 0.76
N ARG A 65 1.90 22.32 1.81
CA ARG A 65 1.37 23.70 2.03
C ARG A 65 1.62 24.66 0.87
N LYS A 66 2.61 24.36 0.01
CA LYS A 66 2.92 25.16 -1.19
C LYS A 66 2.13 24.71 -2.42
N GLY A 67 1.15 23.80 -2.28
CA GLY A 67 0.31 23.32 -3.36
C GLY A 67 1.01 22.37 -4.35
N GLN A 68 2.16 21.84 -3.98
CA GLN A 68 2.88 20.86 -4.78
C GLN A 68 2.71 19.44 -4.20
N PRO A 69 2.85 18.39 -5.03
CA PRO A 69 2.84 17.02 -4.56
C PRO A 69 3.88 16.78 -3.45
N VAL A 70 3.53 15.92 -2.49
CA VAL A 70 4.44 15.56 -1.40
C VAL A 70 5.48 14.57 -1.90
N LYS A 71 6.77 14.85 -1.66
CA LYS A 71 7.88 13.95 -2.02
C LYS A 71 7.97 12.77 -1.04
N ASN A 72 8.43 11.61 -1.52
CA ASN A 72 8.60 10.42 -0.68
C ASN A 72 9.48 10.68 0.55
N SER A 73 10.60 11.40 0.38
CA SER A 73 11.48 11.78 1.49
C SER A 73 10.78 12.60 2.58
N THR A 74 9.76 13.36 2.22
CA THR A 74 8.96 14.14 3.20
C THR A 74 8.13 13.22 4.08
N TYR A 75 7.55 12.15 3.50
CA TYR A 75 6.82 11.15 4.27
C TYR A 75 7.74 10.39 5.24
N ASP A 76 8.90 9.91 4.74
CA ASP A 76 9.86 9.22 5.59
C ASP A 76 10.37 10.12 6.73
N THR A 77 10.66 11.40 6.43
CA THR A 77 11.06 12.38 7.47
C THR A 77 9.97 12.59 8.52
N ALA A 78 8.71 12.69 8.11
CA ALA A 78 7.60 12.83 9.05
C ALA A 78 7.43 11.56 9.91
N LEU A 79 7.54 10.39 9.29
CA LEU A 79 7.44 9.10 9.97
C LEU A 79 8.59 8.93 10.98
N PHE A 80 9.82 9.28 10.62
CA PHE A 80 10.97 9.22 11.53
C PHE A 80 10.76 10.08 12.78
N LYS A 81 10.21 11.30 12.63
CA LYS A 81 9.86 12.15 13.77
C LYS A 81 8.81 11.51 14.69
N ILE A 82 7.86 10.78 14.11
CA ILE A 82 6.84 10.05 14.88
C ILE A 82 7.50 8.88 15.64
N CYS A 83 8.37 8.12 14.96
CA CYS A 83 9.12 7.03 15.59
C CYS A 83 9.98 7.52 16.76
N ASP A 84 10.70 8.63 16.55
CA ASP A 84 11.54 9.23 17.59
C ASP A 84 10.71 9.65 18.82
N LYS A 85 9.55 10.28 18.60
CA LYS A 85 8.64 10.67 19.68
C LYS A 85 8.05 9.47 20.42
N ALA A 86 7.82 8.38 19.71
CA ALA A 86 7.26 7.15 20.27
C ALA A 86 8.34 6.25 20.92
N GLY A 87 9.62 6.60 20.81
CA GLY A 87 10.72 5.78 21.33
C GLY A 87 10.90 4.46 20.61
N ILE A 88 10.49 4.36 19.33
CA ILE A 88 10.59 3.14 18.52
C ILE A 88 11.61 3.30 17.40
N LYS A 89 12.16 2.18 16.93
CA LYS A 89 13.10 2.17 15.79
C LYS A 89 12.47 2.80 14.55
N ARG A 90 13.22 3.71 13.91
CA ARG A 90 12.79 4.33 12.64
C ARG A 90 12.58 3.29 11.56
N PHE A 91 11.50 3.45 10.78
CA PHE A 91 11.22 2.64 9.61
C PHE A 91 10.66 3.52 8.48
N SER A 92 10.84 3.10 7.23
CA SER A 92 10.37 3.86 6.06
C SER A 92 8.93 3.54 5.71
N MET A 93 8.32 4.39 4.86
CA MET A 93 6.97 4.16 4.31
C MET A 93 6.83 2.79 3.60
N HIS A 94 7.94 2.26 3.08
CA HIS A 94 7.92 0.96 2.41
C HIS A 94 7.62 -0.19 3.39
N VAL A 95 8.06 -0.07 4.63
CA VAL A 95 7.76 -1.06 5.69
C VAL A 95 6.27 -1.14 5.98
N LEU A 96 5.53 -0.02 5.91
CA LEU A 96 4.07 -0.04 6.06
C LEU A 96 3.39 -0.90 5.00
N ARG A 97 3.92 -0.90 3.77
CA ARG A 97 3.43 -1.78 2.71
C ARG A 97 3.66 -3.26 3.04
N TYR A 98 4.81 -3.61 3.62
CA TYR A 98 5.07 -4.97 4.10
C TYR A 98 4.16 -5.35 5.26
N THR A 99 3.99 -4.45 6.23
CA THR A 99 3.06 -4.67 7.35
C THR A 99 1.63 -4.91 6.85
N PHE A 100 1.15 -4.12 5.90
CA PHE A 100 -0.15 -4.34 5.27
C PHE A 100 -0.21 -5.74 4.63
N ALA A 101 0.80 -6.12 3.86
CA ALA A 101 0.85 -7.42 3.21
C ALA A 101 0.82 -8.58 4.22
N THR A 102 1.62 -8.49 5.29
CA THR A 102 1.64 -9.48 6.37
C THR A 102 0.26 -9.60 7.05
N ARG A 103 -0.37 -8.46 7.37
CA ARG A 103 -1.72 -8.47 7.96
C ARG A 103 -2.78 -9.07 7.02
N CYS A 104 -2.66 -8.84 5.72
CA CYS A 104 -3.54 -9.51 4.73
C CYS A 104 -3.36 -11.03 4.74
N ILE A 105 -2.12 -11.50 4.85
CA ILE A 105 -1.79 -12.93 4.93
C ILE A 105 -2.36 -13.53 6.23
N GLU A 106 -2.09 -12.92 7.37
CA GLU A 106 -2.63 -13.33 8.67
C GLU A 106 -4.16 -13.36 8.69
N GLY A 107 -4.80 -12.47 7.94
CA GLY A 107 -6.25 -12.44 7.72
C GLY A 107 -6.77 -13.43 6.68
N GLY A 108 -5.93 -14.35 6.16
CA GLY A 108 -6.33 -15.39 5.21
C GLY A 108 -6.51 -14.91 3.77
N MET A 109 -5.96 -13.75 3.40
CA MET A 109 -6.05 -13.29 2.01
C MET A 109 -5.25 -14.18 1.07
N MET A 110 -5.88 -14.64 0.00
CA MET A 110 -5.24 -15.47 -1.01
C MET A 110 -4.02 -14.77 -1.65
N PRO A 111 -2.88 -15.46 -1.84
CA PRO A 111 -1.66 -14.89 -2.42
C PRO A 111 -1.89 -14.18 -3.75
N LYS A 112 -2.73 -14.73 -4.61
CA LYS A 112 -3.05 -14.16 -5.91
C LYS A 112 -3.81 -12.85 -5.82
N THR A 113 -4.71 -12.72 -4.86
CA THR A 113 -5.44 -11.49 -4.57
C THR A 113 -4.49 -10.42 -4.04
N LEU A 114 -3.65 -10.77 -3.08
CA LEU A 114 -2.63 -9.88 -2.53
C LEU A 114 -1.64 -9.42 -3.61
N GLN A 115 -1.18 -10.32 -4.50
CA GLN A 115 -0.33 -9.97 -5.64
C GLN A 115 -0.98 -8.88 -6.50
N LYS A 116 -2.27 -9.03 -6.84
CA LYS A 116 -3.01 -8.05 -7.66
C LYS A 116 -3.13 -6.70 -6.94
N ILE A 117 -3.47 -6.69 -5.65
CA ILE A 117 -3.59 -5.47 -4.84
C ILE A 117 -2.24 -4.75 -4.77
N LEU A 118 -1.17 -5.47 -4.50
CA LEU A 118 0.17 -4.91 -4.41
C LEU A 118 0.75 -4.53 -5.78
N GLY A 119 0.27 -5.12 -6.87
CA GLY A 119 0.79 -4.89 -8.22
C GLY A 119 2.17 -5.51 -8.45
N HIS A 120 2.47 -6.62 -7.79
CA HIS A 120 3.71 -7.36 -8.01
C HIS A 120 3.67 -8.08 -9.37
N SER A 121 4.70 -7.88 -10.18
CA SER A 121 4.82 -8.53 -11.50
C SER A 121 5.03 -10.04 -11.40
N ASN A 122 5.71 -10.49 -10.34
CA ASN A 122 5.99 -11.90 -10.06
C ASN A 122 5.30 -12.30 -8.74
N ILE A 123 4.58 -13.42 -8.76
CA ILE A 123 3.94 -14.01 -7.58
C ILE A 123 4.96 -14.39 -6.51
N GLY A 124 6.19 -14.79 -6.89
CA GLY A 124 7.26 -15.10 -5.96
C GLY A 124 7.57 -13.99 -4.96
N ILE A 125 7.45 -12.71 -5.39
CA ILE A 125 7.62 -11.56 -4.49
C ILE A 125 6.55 -11.57 -3.38
N THR A 126 5.32 -11.96 -3.71
CA THR A 126 4.24 -12.08 -2.74
C THR A 126 4.42 -13.35 -1.90
N MET A 127 4.79 -14.47 -2.53
CA MET A 127 5.00 -15.74 -1.83
C MET A 127 6.12 -15.66 -0.80
N ASN A 128 7.18 -14.90 -1.05
CA ASN A 128 8.24 -14.68 -0.07
C ASN A 128 7.74 -14.06 1.25
N LEU A 129 6.58 -13.42 1.25
CA LEU A 129 5.95 -12.90 2.46
C LEU A 129 5.27 -14.02 3.28
N TYR A 130 4.96 -15.16 2.64
CA TYR A 130 4.36 -16.34 3.26
C TYR A 130 5.41 -17.32 3.84
N VAL A 131 6.71 -17.10 3.58
CA VAL A 131 7.79 -18.01 4.04
C VAL A 131 7.90 -18.09 5.56
N HIS A 132 7.31 -17.15 6.28
CA HIS A 132 7.30 -17.11 7.74
C HIS A 132 6.03 -17.71 8.35
N ILE A 133 5.32 -18.60 7.62
CA ILE A 133 4.20 -19.37 8.17
C ILE A 133 4.72 -20.25 9.30
N THR A 134 4.20 -20.07 10.50
CA THR A 134 4.58 -20.83 11.69
C THR A 134 4.08 -22.27 11.60
N GLU A 135 4.70 -23.20 12.33
CA GLU A 135 4.21 -24.60 12.42
C GLU A 135 2.78 -24.66 12.97
N GLU A 136 2.40 -23.73 13.83
CA GLU A 136 1.04 -23.60 14.37
C GLU A 136 0.02 -23.23 13.29
N GLU A 137 0.39 -22.36 12.32
CA GLU A 137 -0.48 -22.03 11.19
C GLU A 137 -0.62 -23.21 10.23
N LYS A 138 0.44 -23.95 9.98
CA LYS A 138 0.36 -25.20 9.19
C LYS A 138 -0.59 -26.20 9.82
N GLN A 139 -0.52 -26.38 11.15
CA GLN A 139 -1.42 -27.30 11.86
C GLN A 139 -2.88 -26.84 11.75
N LYS A 140 -3.18 -25.56 11.91
CA LYS A 140 -4.53 -25.03 11.75
C LYS A 140 -5.09 -25.26 10.34
N GLU A 141 -4.27 -25.05 9.30
CA GLU A 141 -4.69 -25.29 7.92
C GLU A 141 -4.99 -26.77 7.65
N ILE A 142 -4.18 -27.68 8.19
CA ILE A 142 -4.43 -29.13 8.10
C ILE A 142 -5.72 -29.52 8.84
N ASP A 143 -5.96 -28.97 10.02
CA ASP A 143 -7.17 -29.24 10.80
C ASP A 143 -8.43 -28.76 10.05
N LEU A 144 -8.39 -27.58 9.41
CA LEU A 144 -9.47 -27.06 8.58
C LEU A 144 -9.78 -27.98 7.38
N VAL A 145 -8.74 -28.49 6.70
CA VAL A 145 -8.91 -29.43 5.60
C VAL A 145 -9.52 -30.74 6.10
N ALA A 146 -9.06 -31.26 7.25
CA ALA A 146 -9.57 -32.47 7.84
C ALA A 146 -11.07 -32.34 8.22
N GLU A 147 -11.48 -31.20 8.75
CA GLU A 147 -12.89 -30.89 9.04
C GLU A 147 -13.75 -30.81 7.76
N ALA A 148 -13.25 -30.12 6.73
CA ALA A 148 -13.95 -30.03 5.45
C ALA A 148 -14.15 -31.40 4.78
N LEU A 149 -13.14 -32.26 4.83
CA LEU A 149 -13.23 -33.63 4.31
C LEU A 149 -14.26 -34.47 5.10
N LYS A 150 -14.32 -34.33 6.43
CA LYS A 150 -15.31 -35.01 7.27
C LYS A 150 -16.72 -34.52 7.01
N ALA A 151 -16.89 -33.24 6.69
CA ALA A 151 -18.20 -32.66 6.36
C ALA A 151 -18.70 -33.00 4.95
N GLY A 152 -17.92 -33.75 4.15
CA GLY A 152 -18.29 -34.14 2.78
C GLY A 152 -18.31 -32.96 1.78
N VAL A 153 -17.67 -31.87 2.10
CA VAL A 153 -17.56 -30.71 1.20
C VAL A 153 -16.38 -30.96 0.26
N ALA A 154 -16.66 -31.11 -1.04
CA ALA A 154 -15.60 -31.14 -2.05
C ALA A 154 -14.91 -29.77 -2.09
N ILE A 155 -13.59 -29.79 -1.99
CA ILE A 155 -12.74 -28.60 -2.08
C ILE A 155 -12.57 -28.18 -3.55
#